data_44a9aa2b783f41eefdc056bf016dc226
#
_entry.id   44a9aa2b783f41eefdc056bf016dc226
#
_cell.length_a   1.000
_cell.length_b   1.000
_cell.length_c   1.000
_cell.angle_alpha   90.00
_cell.angle_beta   90.00
_cell.angle_gamma   90.00
#
_symmetry.space_group_name_H-M   'P 1'
#
loop_
_entity.id
_entity.type
_entity.pdbx_description
1 polymer ?
#
loop_
_entity_poly.entity_id
_entity_poly.type
_entity_poly.pdbx_seq_one_letter_code
_entity_poly.pdbx_strand_id
1 'polypeptide(L)'
;MKVLLTGALGSIGAATLAALLQEGHDVVAFDLESPRARSIASGFDGRADFVWGDITNPESLRHALDGVDAVIHLAAIIPPYSDKAPELARRVNLDATYDLIAQMEASPTANRLVFASSQGIFGDIQDREPPLRVDTPVSPTDEYGRHKVECEQAIRQSGLRWSILRLSAVTPLHLQAQDPSIMFEISPDARFEFLHPADAGTAFARAVACEESIGRILNIAGGETCRMTYYDFVSALMGAMGIGTLPIDAFVRTQPPRYFGDWVDTKESQALLHYQQRGLDAQLEDMKSDFGVKRHFVRLVRPLATWFVTRSSAYLKENRQGLP
;
A
#
# COMPACT_ATOMS: atom_id res chain seq x y z
N MET A 1 -16.32 -14.14 -11.86
CA MET A 1 -15.02 -14.28 -12.53
C MET A 1 -14.09 -15.04 -11.61
N LYS A 2 -13.19 -15.84 -12.18
CA LYS A 2 -12.09 -16.44 -11.42
C LYS A 2 -10.88 -15.50 -11.46
N VAL A 3 -10.47 -14.99 -10.31
CA VAL A 3 -9.44 -13.93 -10.17
C VAL A 3 -8.20 -14.49 -9.47
N LEU A 4 -7.03 -14.36 -10.10
CA LEU A 4 -5.76 -14.56 -9.43
C LEU A 4 -5.38 -13.28 -8.67
N LEU A 5 -5.16 -13.40 -7.37
CA LEU A 5 -4.67 -12.32 -6.51
C LEU A 5 -3.26 -12.65 -6.05
N THR A 6 -2.25 -11.96 -6.55
CA THR A 6 -0.87 -12.12 -6.11
C THR A 6 -0.57 -11.19 -4.92
N GLY A 7 0.24 -11.64 -3.97
CA GLY A 7 0.44 -10.93 -2.70
C GLY A 7 -0.82 -10.93 -1.82
N ALA A 8 -1.61 -11.99 -1.93
CA ALA A 8 -2.97 -12.10 -1.39
C ALA A 8 -3.04 -11.99 0.14
N LEU A 9 -1.95 -12.31 0.84
CA LEU A 9 -1.90 -12.35 2.31
C LEU A 9 -1.08 -11.20 2.92
N GLY A 10 -0.70 -10.22 2.09
CA GLY A 10 -0.22 -8.92 2.54
C GLY A 10 -1.36 -8.08 3.13
N SER A 11 -1.03 -6.89 3.66
CA SER A 11 -2.03 -5.99 4.28
C SER A 11 -3.15 -5.58 3.31
N ILE A 12 -2.79 -5.13 2.10
CA ILE A 12 -3.77 -4.78 1.05
C ILE A 12 -4.37 -6.06 0.46
N GLY A 13 -3.55 -7.11 0.30
CA GLY A 13 -3.98 -8.38 -0.28
C GLY A 13 -5.13 -9.04 0.48
N ALA A 14 -5.02 -9.15 1.80
CA ALA A 14 -6.08 -9.73 2.64
C ALA A 14 -7.39 -8.92 2.58
N ALA A 15 -7.28 -7.58 2.53
CA ALA A 15 -8.45 -6.72 2.35
C ALA A 15 -9.07 -6.87 0.95
N THR A 16 -8.23 -7.02 -0.09
CA THR A 16 -8.68 -7.26 -1.46
C THR A 16 -9.33 -8.64 -1.60
N LEU A 17 -8.75 -9.68 -0.97
CA LEU A 17 -9.33 -11.01 -0.92
C LEU A 17 -10.74 -10.98 -0.29
N ALA A 18 -10.87 -10.31 0.86
CA ALA A 18 -12.17 -10.17 1.52
C ALA A 18 -13.19 -9.45 0.62
N ALA A 19 -12.79 -8.36 -0.05
CA ALA A 19 -13.66 -7.61 -0.95
C ALA A 19 -14.06 -8.43 -2.19
N LEU A 20 -13.13 -9.15 -2.81
CA LEU A 20 -13.44 -10.03 -3.97
C LEU A 20 -14.45 -11.11 -3.62
N LEU A 21 -14.30 -11.75 -2.47
CA LEU A 21 -15.24 -12.76 -1.99
C LEU A 21 -16.62 -12.15 -1.69
N GLN A 22 -16.65 -10.92 -1.18
CA GLN A 22 -17.91 -10.20 -0.92
C GLN A 22 -18.63 -9.81 -2.23
N GLU A 23 -17.87 -9.44 -3.27
CA GLU A 23 -18.41 -9.15 -4.62
C GLU A 23 -18.75 -10.43 -5.42
N GLY A 24 -18.54 -11.63 -4.85
CA GLY A 24 -18.94 -12.92 -5.44
C GLY A 24 -17.97 -13.46 -6.49
N HIS A 25 -16.69 -13.13 -6.40
CA HIS A 25 -15.64 -13.69 -7.27
C HIS A 25 -15.09 -15.00 -6.71
N ASP A 26 -14.68 -15.90 -7.60
CA ASP A 26 -13.85 -17.06 -7.26
C ASP A 26 -12.39 -16.60 -7.22
N VAL A 27 -11.68 -16.85 -6.13
CA VAL A 27 -10.34 -16.30 -5.94
C VAL A 27 -9.28 -17.37 -5.79
N VAL A 28 -8.25 -17.28 -6.63
CA VAL A 28 -6.97 -17.98 -6.45
C VAL A 28 -6.02 -17.02 -5.73
N ALA A 29 -5.80 -17.28 -4.45
CA ALA A 29 -4.95 -16.47 -3.59
C ALA A 29 -3.49 -16.98 -3.64
N PHE A 30 -2.60 -16.22 -4.31
CA PHE A 30 -1.20 -16.59 -4.51
C PHE A 30 -0.30 -15.77 -3.59
N ASP A 31 0.51 -16.44 -2.77
CA ASP A 31 1.47 -15.79 -1.88
C ASP A 31 2.59 -16.76 -1.47
N LEU A 32 3.67 -16.19 -0.88
CA LEU A 32 4.71 -16.96 -0.23
C LEU A 32 4.19 -17.65 1.03
N GLU A 33 4.54 -18.91 1.19
CA GLU A 33 4.22 -19.65 2.41
C GLU A 33 5.02 -19.14 3.60
N SER A 34 4.32 -18.76 4.66
CA SER A 34 4.90 -18.38 5.95
C SER A 34 3.92 -18.66 7.08
N PRO A 35 4.36 -18.76 8.34
CA PRO A 35 3.44 -18.92 9.48
C PRO A 35 2.39 -17.81 9.56
N ARG A 36 2.78 -16.57 9.24
CA ARG A 36 1.87 -15.43 9.19
C ARG A 36 0.85 -15.56 8.07
N ALA A 37 1.31 -15.91 6.87
CA ALA A 37 0.44 -16.10 5.71
C ALA A 37 -0.58 -17.21 5.97
N ARG A 38 -0.17 -18.34 6.53
CA ARG A 38 -1.08 -19.44 6.91
C ARG A 38 -2.10 -18.99 7.97
N SER A 39 -1.69 -18.19 8.97
CA SER A 39 -2.61 -17.65 9.97
C SER A 39 -3.66 -16.71 9.35
N ILE A 40 -3.28 -15.88 8.37
CA ILE A 40 -4.23 -15.02 7.67
C ILE A 40 -5.15 -15.87 6.78
N ALA A 41 -4.59 -16.84 6.04
CA ALA A 41 -5.34 -17.73 5.16
C ALA A 41 -6.43 -18.52 5.89
N SER A 42 -6.17 -18.97 7.12
CA SER A 42 -7.15 -19.71 7.93
C SER A 42 -8.45 -18.94 8.19
N GLY A 43 -8.39 -17.59 8.16
CA GLY A 43 -9.59 -16.73 8.21
C GLY A 43 -10.48 -16.81 6.96
N PHE A 44 -9.98 -17.45 5.89
CA PHE A 44 -10.67 -17.58 4.60
C PHE A 44 -10.89 -19.05 4.18
N ASP A 45 -10.68 -19.99 5.09
CA ASP A 45 -10.79 -21.42 4.79
C ASP A 45 -12.12 -21.77 4.08
N GLY A 46 -11.99 -22.54 2.98
CA GLY A 46 -13.13 -22.97 2.15
C GLY A 46 -13.78 -21.86 1.31
N ARG A 47 -13.23 -20.62 1.32
CA ARG A 47 -13.77 -19.49 0.55
C ARG A 47 -12.89 -19.07 -0.62
N ALA A 48 -11.61 -19.44 -0.62
CA ALA A 48 -10.65 -19.15 -1.67
C ALA A 48 -9.71 -20.35 -1.87
N ASP A 49 -9.16 -20.46 -3.08
CA ASP A 49 -8.15 -21.44 -3.41
C ASP A 49 -6.76 -20.84 -3.10
N PHE A 50 -6.00 -21.44 -2.18
CA PHE A 50 -4.67 -20.96 -1.83
C PHE A 50 -3.58 -21.69 -2.61
N VAL A 51 -2.80 -20.94 -3.38
CA VAL A 51 -1.62 -21.43 -4.11
C VAL A 51 -0.36 -20.80 -3.49
N TRP A 52 0.43 -21.65 -2.83
CA TRP A 52 1.70 -21.24 -2.23
C TRP A 52 2.81 -21.27 -3.27
N GLY A 53 3.46 -20.14 -3.51
CA GLY A 53 4.52 -20.05 -4.52
C GLY A 53 5.30 -18.75 -4.44
N ASP A 54 6.47 -18.74 -5.06
CA ASP A 54 7.29 -17.56 -5.24
C ASP A 54 6.97 -16.93 -6.60
N ILE A 55 6.62 -15.65 -6.61
CA ILE A 55 6.30 -14.89 -7.83
C ILE A 55 7.49 -14.83 -8.81
N THR A 56 8.71 -14.97 -8.30
CA THR A 56 9.94 -15.02 -9.12
C THR A 56 10.18 -16.38 -9.77
N ASN A 57 9.33 -17.36 -9.51
CA ASN A 57 9.37 -18.66 -10.14
C ASN A 57 8.28 -18.75 -11.23
N PRO A 58 8.65 -18.73 -12.53
CA PRO A 58 7.68 -18.72 -13.63
C PRO A 58 6.75 -19.95 -13.65
N GLU A 59 7.20 -21.10 -13.16
CA GLU A 59 6.38 -22.32 -13.06
C GLU A 59 5.25 -22.18 -12.03
N SER A 60 5.57 -21.63 -10.83
CA SER A 60 4.58 -21.36 -9.80
C SER A 60 3.51 -20.40 -10.30
N LEU A 61 3.93 -19.38 -11.02
CA LEU A 61 3.03 -18.37 -11.59
C LEU A 61 2.15 -18.99 -12.70
N ARG A 62 2.70 -19.81 -13.58
CA ARG A 62 1.96 -20.51 -14.64
C ARG A 62 0.86 -21.39 -14.06
N HIS A 63 1.17 -22.13 -13.00
CA HIS A 63 0.20 -22.97 -12.32
C HIS A 63 -0.95 -22.13 -11.71
N ALA A 64 -0.62 -20.99 -11.13
CA ALA A 64 -1.63 -20.10 -10.54
C ALA A 64 -2.53 -19.41 -11.59
N LEU A 65 -2.03 -19.22 -12.82
CA LEU A 65 -2.76 -18.61 -13.93
C LEU A 65 -3.75 -19.57 -14.63
N ASP A 66 -3.72 -20.86 -14.31
CA ASP A 66 -4.56 -21.84 -15.00
C ASP A 66 -6.07 -21.61 -14.77
N GLY A 67 -6.77 -21.39 -15.85
CA GLY A 67 -8.23 -21.19 -15.88
C GLY A 67 -8.70 -19.91 -15.15
N VAL A 68 -7.86 -18.91 -14.92
CA VAL A 68 -8.29 -17.60 -14.39
C VAL A 68 -8.71 -16.65 -15.50
N ASP A 69 -9.65 -15.76 -15.21
CA ASP A 69 -10.15 -14.73 -16.14
C ASP A 69 -9.35 -13.41 -16.00
N ALA A 70 -8.92 -13.12 -14.77
CA ALA A 70 -8.31 -11.84 -14.42
C ALA A 70 -7.21 -11.99 -13.37
N VAL A 71 -6.31 -11.02 -13.34
CA VAL A 71 -5.25 -10.93 -12.33
C VAL A 71 -5.31 -9.58 -11.64
N ILE A 72 -5.25 -9.60 -10.30
CA ILE A 72 -4.93 -8.44 -9.47
C ILE A 72 -3.51 -8.65 -8.95
N HIS A 73 -2.58 -7.79 -9.39
CA HIS A 73 -1.16 -7.93 -9.06
C HIS A 73 -0.75 -6.95 -7.96
N LEU A 74 -0.66 -7.48 -6.71
CA LEU A 74 -0.25 -6.72 -5.52
C LEU A 74 1.14 -7.15 -4.99
N ALA A 75 1.66 -8.29 -5.41
CA ALA A 75 2.95 -8.81 -4.93
C ALA A 75 4.05 -7.78 -5.19
N ALA A 76 4.69 -7.32 -4.13
CA ALA A 76 5.80 -6.37 -4.22
C ALA A 76 6.59 -6.33 -2.90
N ILE A 77 7.87 -5.99 -3.00
CA ILE A 77 8.72 -5.58 -1.89
C ILE A 77 8.72 -4.05 -1.83
N ILE A 78 8.25 -3.50 -0.72
CA ILE A 78 8.09 -2.06 -0.51
C ILE A 78 9.18 -1.51 0.41
N PRO A 79 9.43 -0.18 0.41
CA PRO A 79 10.30 0.47 1.41
C PRO A 79 9.81 0.21 2.85
N PRO A 80 10.71 0.09 3.83
CA PRO A 80 12.18 0.21 3.71
C PRO A 80 12.89 -1.09 3.29
N TYR A 81 12.15 -2.18 3.04
CA TYR A 81 12.78 -3.46 2.74
C TYR A 81 13.37 -3.50 1.31
N SER A 82 12.73 -2.84 0.35
CA SER A 82 13.29 -2.67 -1.00
C SER A 82 14.65 -1.96 -0.99
N ASP A 83 14.83 -0.99 -0.10
CA ASP A 83 16.09 -0.25 0.03
C ASP A 83 17.22 -1.13 0.59
N LYS A 84 16.85 -2.10 1.47
CA LYS A 84 17.79 -3.04 2.11
C LYS A 84 18.16 -4.23 1.22
N ALA A 85 17.31 -4.59 0.28
CA ALA A 85 17.47 -5.74 -0.61
C ALA A 85 17.11 -5.39 -2.07
N PRO A 86 17.85 -4.46 -2.71
CA PRO A 86 17.48 -3.89 -4.01
C PRO A 86 17.42 -4.93 -5.13
N GLU A 87 18.33 -5.89 -5.17
CA GLU A 87 18.31 -6.96 -6.18
C GLU A 87 17.10 -7.88 -6.05
N LEU A 88 16.72 -8.23 -4.81
CA LEU A 88 15.51 -9.00 -4.56
C LEU A 88 14.27 -8.19 -4.91
N ALA A 89 14.27 -6.91 -4.53
CA ALA A 89 13.19 -6.00 -4.88
C ALA A 89 13.01 -5.88 -6.40
N ARG A 90 14.10 -5.78 -7.17
CA ARG A 90 14.05 -5.77 -8.63
C ARG A 90 13.42 -7.06 -9.18
N ARG A 91 13.89 -8.22 -8.72
CA ARG A 91 13.35 -9.53 -9.18
C ARG A 91 11.85 -9.66 -8.91
N VAL A 92 11.42 -9.27 -7.71
CA VAL A 92 10.00 -9.39 -7.32
C VAL A 92 9.13 -8.32 -7.96
N ASN A 93 9.59 -7.06 -7.96
CA ASN A 93 8.74 -5.94 -8.37
C ASN A 93 8.72 -5.74 -9.89
N LEU A 94 9.83 -6.01 -10.56
CA LEU A 94 9.99 -5.69 -11.98
C LEU A 94 10.04 -6.95 -12.84
N ASP A 95 11.03 -7.82 -12.61
CA ASP A 95 11.26 -8.97 -13.48
C ASP A 95 10.07 -9.94 -13.43
N ALA A 96 9.52 -10.23 -12.24
CA ALA A 96 8.33 -11.06 -12.09
C ALA A 96 7.06 -10.41 -12.70
N THR A 97 6.96 -9.06 -12.72
CA THR A 97 5.86 -8.37 -13.42
C THR A 97 5.98 -8.55 -14.93
N TYR A 98 7.18 -8.51 -15.50
CA TYR A 98 7.39 -8.81 -16.93
C TYR A 98 7.01 -10.25 -17.26
N ASP A 99 7.42 -11.21 -16.42
CA ASP A 99 7.05 -12.62 -16.60
C ASP A 99 5.52 -12.81 -16.50
N LEU A 100 4.86 -12.13 -15.59
CA LEU A 100 3.40 -12.14 -15.45
C LEU A 100 2.72 -11.64 -16.73
N ILE A 101 3.14 -10.50 -17.25
CA ILE A 101 2.60 -9.92 -18.49
C ILE A 101 2.75 -10.92 -19.64
N ALA A 102 3.95 -11.46 -19.83
CA ALA A 102 4.22 -12.41 -20.92
C ALA A 102 3.38 -13.69 -20.81
N GLN A 103 3.20 -14.22 -19.60
CA GLN A 103 2.37 -15.40 -19.37
C GLN A 103 0.89 -15.12 -19.55
N MET A 104 0.41 -13.93 -19.16
CA MET A 104 -0.98 -13.52 -19.41
C MET A 104 -1.26 -13.33 -20.89
N GLU A 105 -0.34 -12.73 -21.66
CA GLU A 105 -0.48 -12.58 -23.12
C GLU A 105 -0.51 -13.93 -23.85
N ALA A 106 0.17 -14.95 -23.31
CA ALA A 106 0.13 -16.30 -23.82
C ALA A 106 -1.10 -17.11 -23.33
N SER A 107 -1.84 -16.61 -22.35
CA SER A 107 -3.00 -17.31 -21.78
C SER A 107 -4.23 -17.15 -22.68
N PRO A 108 -5.03 -18.23 -22.85
CA PRO A 108 -6.28 -18.12 -23.61
C PRO A 108 -7.40 -17.41 -22.84
N THR A 109 -7.29 -17.24 -21.53
CA THR A 109 -8.37 -16.72 -20.65
C THR A 109 -7.94 -15.49 -19.85
N ALA A 110 -6.74 -15.48 -19.27
CA ALA A 110 -6.26 -14.42 -18.38
C ALA A 110 -5.82 -13.18 -19.15
N ASN A 111 -6.76 -12.31 -19.54
CA ASN A 111 -6.45 -11.10 -20.31
C ASN A 111 -6.76 -9.78 -19.57
N ARG A 112 -7.34 -9.84 -18.37
CA ARG A 112 -7.67 -8.67 -17.54
C ARG A 112 -6.63 -8.49 -16.42
N LEU A 113 -5.90 -7.37 -16.39
CA LEU A 113 -4.90 -7.06 -15.38
C LEU A 113 -5.27 -5.80 -14.61
N VAL A 114 -5.32 -5.89 -13.26
CA VAL A 114 -5.36 -4.72 -12.38
C VAL A 114 -4.05 -4.67 -11.59
N PHE A 115 -3.29 -3.61 -11.78
CA PHE A 115 -1.95 -3.45 -11.23
C PHE A 115 -1.90 -2.44 -10.10
N ALA A 116 -1.25 -2.80 -9.00
CA ALA A 116 -0.98 -1.90 -7.90
C ALA A 116 0.29 -1.07 -8.18
N SER A 117 0.10 0.18 -8.56
CA SER A 117 1.13 1.20 -8.59
C SER A 117 1.11 2.04 -7.30
N SER A 118 1.87 3.11 -7.23
CA SER A 118 2.07 3.92 -6.03
C SER A 118 2.14 5.40 -6.36
N GLN A 119 1.72 6.26 -5.43
CA GLN A 119 2.02 7.69 -5.49
C GLN A 119 3.52 8.01 -5.33
N GLY A 120 4.32 7.09 -4.80
CA GLY A 120 5.79 7.26 -4.70
C GLY A 120 6.47 7.55 -6.04
N ILE A 121 5.81 7.25 -7.16
CA ILE A 121 6.31 7.57 -8.50
C ILE A 121 6.37 9.06 -8.80
N PHE A 122 5.58 9.90 -8.12
CA PHE A 122 5.61 11.34 -8.33
C PHE A 122 6.88 12.00 -7.77
N GLY A 123 7.51 11.37 -6.76
CA GLY A 123 8.68 11.93 -6.08
C GLY A 123 8.33 13.08 -5.16
N ASP A 124 9.33 13.87 -4.76
CA ASP A 124 9.13 15.02 -3.90
C ASP A 124 8.57 16.19 -4.70
N ILE A 125 7.29 16.45 -4.55
CA ILE A 125 6.54 17.50 -5.25
C ILE A 125 5.59 18.26 -4.33
N GLN A 126 5.93 18.32 -3.04
CA GLN A 126 5.16 19.07 -2.03
C GLN A 126 5.12 20.59 -2.28
N ASP A 127 5.97 21.11 -3.17
CA ASP A 127 5.97 22.49 -3.66
C ASP A 127 4.91 22.76 -4.75
N ARG A 128 4.30 21.70 -5.32
CA ARG A 128 3.26 21.83 -6.34
C ARG A 128 1.89 22.06 -5.72
N GLU A 129 1.01 22.71 -6.49
CA GLU A 129 -0.38 22.91 -6.11
C GLU A 129 -1.15 21.57 -6.12
N PRO A 130 -1.74 21.14 -4.97
CA PRO A 130 -2.55 19.94 -4.91
C PRO A 130 -3.99 20.23 -5.39
N PRO A 131 -4.77 19.18 -5.76
CA PRO A 131 -4.43 17.76 -5.74
C PRO A 131 -3.66 17.32 -7.01
N LEU A 132 -2.74 16.34 -6.82
CA LEU A 132 -1.98 15.78 -7.93
C LEU A 132 -2.88 14.96 -8.84
N ARG A 133 -2.73 15.16 -10.13
CA ARG A 133 -3.51 14.47 -11.16
C ARG A 133 -2.74 13.27 -11.72
N VAL A 134 -3.45 12.38 -12.40
CA VAL A 134 -2.83 11.20 -13.04
C VAL A 134 -1.80 11.59 -14.12
N ASP A 135 -1.99 12.75 -14.76
CA ASP A 135 -1.09 13.30 -15.79
C ASP A 135 0.07 14.15 -15.21
N THR A 136 0.14 14.31 -13.89
CA THR A 136 1.30 14.94 -13.22
C THR A 136 2.58 14.19 -13.59
N PRO A 137 3.64 14.87 -14.04
CA PRO A 137 4.91 14.23 -14.39
C PRO A 137 5.49 13.42 -13.24
N VAL A 138 5.89 12.19 -13.54
CA VAL A 138 6.50 11.28 -12.57
C VAL A 138 8.01 11.54 -12.44
N SER A 139 8.54 11.50 -11.21
CA SER A 139 9.95 11.73 -10.89
C SER A 139 10.35 10.92 -9.65
N PRO A 140 10.35 9.56 -9.74
CA PRO A 140 10.59 8.71 -8.58
C PRO A 140 11.97 8.93 -7.99
N THR A 141 12.05 9.04 -6.66
CA THR A 141 13.29 9.30 -5.91
C THR A 141 13.94 8.03 -5.39
N ASP A 142 13.25 6.89 -5.41
CA ASP A 142 13.76 5.59 -4.96
C ASP A 142 13.59 4.48 -6.03
N GLU A 143 14.26 3.34 -5.81
CA GLU A 143 14.20 2.19 -6.72
C GLU A 143 12.80 1.60 -6.82
N TYR A 144 12.05 1.59 -5.72
CA TYR A 144 10.68 1.09 -5.73
C TYR A 144 9.79 1.89 -6.68
N GLY A 145 9.87 3.21 -6.61
CA GLY A 145 9.14 4.11 -7.53
C GLY A 145 9.57 3.91 -8.98
N ARG A 146 10.88 3.76 -9.24
CA ARG A 146 11.40 3.45 -10.59
C ARG A 146 10.83 2.14 -11.12
N HIS A 147 10.85 1.06 -10.32
CA HIS A 147 10.23 -0.22 -10.71
C HIS A 147 8.74 -0.06 -11.05
N LYS A 148 8.00 0.72 -10.25
CA LYS A 148 6.57 0.96 -10.55
C LYS A 148 6.36 1.70 -11.86
N VAL A 149 7.18 2.71 -12.17
CA VAL A 149 7.13 3.43 -13.46
C VAL A 149 7.43 2.49 -14.63
N GLU A 150 8.47 1.66 -14.54
CA GLU A 150 8.81 0.69 -15.58
C GLU A 150 7.70 -0.35 -15.78
N CYS A 151 7.10 -0.85 -14.70
CA CYS A 151 5.94 -1.75 -14.78
C CYS A 151 4.73 -1.06 -15.44
N GLU A 152 4.40 0.18 -15.08
CA GLU A 152 3.32 0.93 -15.75
C GLU A 152 3.56 1.06 -17.25
N GLN A 153 4.81 1.30 -17.67
CA GLN A 153 5.17 1.41 -19.08
C GLN A 153 4.97 0.07 -19.82
N ALA A 154 5.47 -1.04 -19.24
CA ALA A 154 5.32 -2.37 -19.82
C ALA A 154 3.84 -2.78 -19.94
N ILE A 155 3.05 -2.56 -18.87
CA ILE A 155 1.61 -2.86 -18.88
C ILE A 155 0.86 -2.07 -19.95
N ARG A 156 1.18 -0.79 -20.11
CA ARG A 156 0.55 0.08 -21.14
C ARG A 156 0.92 -0.31 -22.57
N GLN A 157 2.06 -0.98 -22.76
CA GLN A 157 2.52 -1.48 -24.06
C GLN A 157 2.02 -2.90 -24.35
N SER A 158 1.51 -3.63 -23.36
CA SER A 158 0.98 -4.97 -23.52
C SER A 158 -0.37 -4.99 -24.24
N GLY A 159 -0.74 -6.16 -24.77
CA GLY A 159 -2.05 -6.42 -25.35
C GLY A 159 -3.17 -6.68 -24.33
N LEU A 160 -2.90 -6.55 -23.03
CA LEU A 160 -3.84 -6.85 -21.96
C LEU A 160 -4.90 -5.76 -21.78
N ARG A 161 -6.05 -6.15 -21.23
CA ARG A 161 -7.09 -5.24 -20.75
C ARG A 161 -6.70 -4.76 -19.34
N TRP A 162 -5.89 -3.73 -19.24
CA TRP A 162 -5.29 -3.31 -17.98
C TRP A 162 -6.00 -2.14 -17.30
N SER A 163 -5.87 -2.07 -15.99
CA SER A 163 -6.07 -0.85 -15.17
C SER A 163 -4.90 -0.70 -14.20
N ILE A 164 -4.43 0.52 -14.02
CA ILE A 164 -3.31 0.84 -13.11
C ILE A 164 -3.87 1.69 -11.97
N LEU A 165 -3.74 1.21 -10.74
CA LEU A 165 -4.18 1.89 -9.53
C LEU A 165 -2.98 2.43 -8.77
N ARG A 166 -2.79 3.77 -8.76
CA ARG A 166 -1.73 4.46 -8.00
C ARG A 166 -2.22 4.73 -6.59
N LEU A 167 -1.77 3.91 -5.66
CA LEU A 167 -2.21 4.00 -4.27
C LEU A 167 -1.51 5.11 -3.50
N SER A 168 -2.25 5.82 -2.68
CA SER A 168 -1.68 6.64 -1.61
C SER A 168 -1.17 5.76 -0.46
N ALA A 169 -0.72 6.37 0.61
CA ALA A 169 -0.21 5.68 1.77
C ALA A 169 -1.30 4.80 2.42
N VAL A 170 -1.15 3.49 2.29
CA VAL A 170 -2.02 2.52 2.97
C VAL A 170 -1.41 2.17 4.33
N THR A 171 -2.05 2.60 5.40
CA THR A 171 -1.56 2.35 6.75
C THR A 171 -1.99 0.96 7.20
N PRO A 172 -1.05 0.06 7.54
CA PRO A 172 -1.41 -1.24 8.05
C PRO A 172 -2.15 -1.11 9.38
N LEU A 173 -3.20 -1.90 9.57
CA LEU A 173 -3.95 -1.95 10.83
C LEU A 173 -3.10 -2.57 11.96
N HIS A 174 -2.20 -3.47 11.61
CA HIS A 174 -1.29 -4.13 12.54
C HIS A 174 0.12 -3.53 12.41
N LEU A 175 0.52 -2.71 13.37
CA LEU A 175 1.87 -2.12 13.43
C LEU A 175 2.94 -3.12 13.92
N GLN A 176 2.87 -4.37 13.47
CA GLN A 176 3.82 -5.37 13.91
C GLN A 176 5.16 -5.19 13.20
N ALA A 177 6.20 -4.95 14.00
CA ALA A 177 7.62 -5.08 13.66
C ALA A 177 8.16 -4.17 12.52
N GLN A 178 7.55 -3.02 12.26
CA GLN A 178 8.21 -2.00 11.44
C GLN A 178 9.21 -1.21 12.30
N ASP A 179 10.34 -0.86 11.70
CA ASP A 179 11.31 0.02 12.31
C ASP A 179 10.66 1.41 12.51
N PRO A 180 10.44 1.87 13.76
CA PRO A 180 9.75 3.13 13.99
C PRO A 180 10.55 4.35 13.53
N SER A 181 11.84 4.20 13.20
CA SER A 181 12.69 5.31 12.76
C SER A 181 12.20 5.95 11.46
N ILE A 182 11.65 5.15 10.55
CA ILE A 182 11.21 5.63 9.23
C ILE A 182 10.11 6.70 9.32
N MET A 183 9.28 6.68 10.37
CA MET A 183 8.24 7.70 10.53
C MET A 183 8.82 9.10 10.77
N PHE A 184 10.05 9.19 11.26
CA PHE A 184 10.71 10.46 11.52
C PHE A 184 11.44 11.04 10.30
N GLU A 185 11.57 10.28 9.22
CA GLU A 185 12.20 10.70 7.96
C GLU A 185 11.27 11.54 7.08
N ILE A 186 9.98 11.62 7.43
CA ILE A 186 8.96 12.39 6.71
C ILE A 186 8.79 13.74 7.39
N SER A 187 8.70 14.83 6.60
CA SER A 187 8.43 16.16 7.15
C SER A 187 7.12 16.19 7.93
N PRO A 188 7.09 16.76 9.15
CA PRO A 188 5.87 16.85 9.93
C PRO A 188 4.78 17.68 9.23
N ASP A 189 5.18 18.69 8.45
CA ASP A 189 4.28 19.61 7.76
C ASP A 189 3.87 19.12 6.36
N ALA A 190 4.39 17.93 5.92
CA ALA A 190 4.05 17.38 4.62
C ALA A 190 2.55 17.13 4.50
N ARG A 191 1.97 17.50 3.35
CA ARG A 191 0.61 17.11 3.00
C ARG A 191 0.55 15.60 2.90
N PHE A 192 -0.44 15.01 3.53
CA PHE A 192 -0.59 13.57 3.63
C PHE A 192 -2.05 13.17 3.38
N GLU A 193 -2.26 12.18 2.53
CA GLU A 193 -3.56 11.58 2.30
C GLU A 193 -3.41 10.07 2.48
N PHE A 194 -4.04 9.50 3.51
CA PHE A 194 -4.01 8.07 3.71
C PHE A 194 -5.17 7.37 2.99
N LEU A 195 -5.00 6.07 2.82
CA LEU A 195 -6.02 5.18 2.29
C LEU A 195 -6.23 4.03 3.27
N HIS A 196 -7.48 3.82 3.67
CA HIS A 196 -7.84 2.69 4.51
C HIS A 196 -7.64 1.36 3.76
N PRO A 197 -7.02 0.31 4.36
CA PRO A 197 -6.78 -0.97 3.66
C PRO A 197 -8.03 -1.59 3.06
N ALA A 198 -9.17 -1.53 3.75
CA ALA A 198 -10.43 -2.07 3.23
C ALA A 198 -10.96 -1.29 2.03
N ASP A 199 -10.73 0.03 1.97
CA ASP A 199 -11.11 0.84 0.81
C ASP A 199 -10.18 0.56 -0.38
N ALA A 200 -8.88 0.34 -0.12
CA ALA A 200 -7.96 -0.17 -1.14
C ALA A 200 -8.43 -1.51 -1.70
N GLY A 201 -8.79 -2.46 -0.84
CA GLY A 201 -9.34 -3.76 -1.24
C GLY A 201 -10.60 -3.63 -2.09
N THR A 202 -11.54 -2.78 -1.69
CA THR A 202 -12.76 -2.47 -2.46
C THR A 202 -12.44 -1.88 -3.83
N ALA A 203 -11.46 -0.97 -3.91
CA ALA A 203 -11.03 -0.38 -5.18
C ALA A 203 -10.51 -1.45 -6.16
N PHE A 204 -9.67 -2.38 -5.70
CA PHE A 204 -9.18 -3.48 -6.53
C PHE A 204 -10.29 -4.44 -6.96
N ALA A 205 -11.14 -4.87 -6.01
CA ALA A 205 -12.22 -5.82 -6.28
C ALA A 205 -13.22 -5.25 -7.30
N ARG A 206 -13.52 -3.96 -7.24
CA ARG A 206 -14.41 -3.32 -8.20
C ARG A 206 -13.73 -2.99 -9.52
N ALA A 207 -12.45 -2.62 -9.50
CA ALA A 207 -11.70 -2.33 -10.72
C ALA A 207 -11.61 -3.56 -11.64
N VAL A 208 -11.51 -4.78 -11.10
CA VAL A 208 -11.36 -5.98 -11.93
C VAL A 208 -12.58 -6.23 -12.81
N ALA A 209 -13.77 -5.87 -12.35
CA ALA A 209 -15.04 -6.02 -13.06
C ALA A 209 -15.51 -4.73 -13.79
N CYS A 210 -14.85 -3.59 -13.55
CA CYS A 210 -15.23 -2.30 -14.15
C CYS A 210 -14.65 -2.15 -15.55
N GLU A 211 -15.48 -2.28 -16.57
CA GLU A 211 -15.10 -2.11 -17.99
C GLU A 211 -14.58 -0.69 -18.26
N GLU A 212 -15.19 0.32 -17.68
CA GLU A 212 -14.82 1.72 -17.85
C GLU A 212 -13.43 2.05 -17.25
N SER A 213 -12.89 1.19 -16.39
CA SER A 213 -11.54 1.34 -15.84
C SER A 213 -10.43 0.80 -16.76
N ILE A 214 -10.80 0.09 -17.85
CA ILE A 214 -9.82 -0.50 -18.77
C ILE A 214 -9.10 0.61 -19.55
N GLY A 215 -7.78 0.47 -19.65
CA GLY A 215 -6.89 1.45 -20.27
C GLY A 215 -6.70 2.72 -19.45
N ARG A 216 -7.11 2.73 -18.16
CA ARG A 216 -6.99 3.91 -17.30
C ARG A 216 -5.95 3.73 -16.19
N ILE A 217 -5.31 4.86 -15.88
CA ILE A 217 -4.53 5.04 -14.66
C ILE A 217 -5.42 5.83 -13.70
N LEU A 218 -5.59 5.33 -12.48
CA LEU A 218 -6.45 5.92 -11.47
C LEU A 218 -5.67 6.18 -10.19
N ASN A 219 -5.76 7.39 -9.63
CA ASN A 219 -5.27 7.65 -8.28
C ASN A 219 -6.28 7.10 -7.27
N ILE A 220 -5.78 6.33 -6.31
CA ILE A 220 -6.59 5.70 -5.26
C ILE A 220 -6.12 6.19 -3.90
N ALA A 221 -6.93 7.02 -3.25
CA ALA A 221 -6.67 7.62 -1.95
C ALA A 221 -7.97 7.81 -1.17
N GLY A 222 -7.88 8.14 0.11
CA GLY A 222 -9.06 8.18 0.99
C GLY A 222 -10.00 9.36 0.79
N GLY A 223 -9.64 10.35 -0.04
CA GLY A 223 -10.45 11.55 -0.27
C GLY A 223 -10.24 12.63 0.81
N GLU A 224 -11.07 13.67 0.75
CA GLU A 224 -10.89 14.89 1.57
C GLU A 224 -10.87 14.61 3.07
N THR A 225 -11.64 13.66 3.56
CA THR A 225 -11.69 13.28 4.98
C THR A 225 -10.42 12.58 5.48
N CYS A 226 -9.55 12.20 4.55
CA CYS A 226 -8.27 11.53 4.82
C CYS A 226 -7.05 12.44 4.57
N ARG A 227 -7.28 13.75 4.33
CA ARG A 227 -6.25 14.76 4.06
C ARG A 227 -5.90 15.54 5.32
N MET A 228 -4.63 15.56 5.67
CA MET A 228 -4.12 16.27 6.83
C MET A 228 -2.61 16.50 6.70
N THR A 229 -1.97 17.09 7.73
CA THR A 229 -0.51 17.05 7.83
C THR A 229 -0.05 15.64 8.27
N TYR A 230 1.15 15.27 7.90
CA TYR A 230 1.72 14.01 8.35
C TYR A 230 1.81 13.92 9.88
N TYR A 231 2.13 15.04 10.53
CA TYR A 231 2.20 15.11 12.00
C TYR A 231 0.85 14.86 12.67
N ASP A 232 -0.23 15.43 12.14
CA ASP A 232 -1.58 15.19 12.66
C ASP A 232 -1.98 13.73 12.54
N PHE A 233 -1.68 13.12 11.39
CA PHE A 233 -1.92 11.71 11.17
C PHE A 233 -1.17 10.82 12.17
N VAL A 234 0.16 11.00 12.29
CA VAL A 234 0.97 10.23 13.24
C VAL A 234 0.50 10.45 14.67
N SER A 235 0.16 11.69 15.05
CA SER A 235 -0.34 12.03 16.38
C SER A 235 -1.66 11.33 16.69
N ALA A 236 -2.58 11.25 15.72
CA ALA A 236 -3.84 10.54 15.86
C ALA A 236 -3.62 9.03 16.06
N LEU A 237 -2.74 8.40 15.26
CA LEU A 237 -2.41 6.97 15.40
C LEU A 237 -1.76 6.66 16.74
N MET A 238 -0.75 7.45 17.15
CA MET A 238 -0.08 7.28 18.44
C MET A 238 -1.05 7.46 19.61
N GLY A 239 -2.01 8.41 19.48
CA GLY A 239 -3.08 8.61 20.43
C GLY A 239 -4.01 7.40 20.57
N ALA A 240 -4.40 6.78 19.45
CA ALA A 240 -5.24 5.57 19.43
C ALA A 240 -4.56 4.38 20.14
N MET A 241 -3.23 4.26 20.02
CA MET A 241 -2.43 3.23 20.69
C MET A 241 -2.12 3.54 22.16
N GLY A 242 -2.50 4.73 22.69
CA GLY A 242 -2.23 5.14 24.05
C GLY A 242 -0.85 5.79 24.27
N ILE A 243 -0.01 5.91 23.24
CA ILE A 243 1.33 6.54 23.31
C ILE A 243 1.21 8.06 23.44
N GLY A 244 0.23 8.64 22.74
CA GLY A 244 0.01 10.11 22.68
C GLY A 244 0.91 10.79 21.66
N THR A 245 0.91 12.12 21.68
CA THR A 245 1.62 12.95 20.72
C THR A 245 3.14 12.83 20.88
N LEU A 246 3.85 12.62 19.78
CA LEU A 246 5.31 12.61 19.75
C LEU A 246 5.86 14.05 19.66
N PRO A 247 7.08 14.32 20.19
CA PRO A 247 7.70 15.64 20.02
C PRO A 247 7.95 15.93 18.54
N ILE A 248 7.54 17.09 18.08
CA ILE A 248 7.73 17.52 16.69
C ILE A 248 9.22 17.61 16.33
N ASP A 249 10.10 17.85 17.31
CA ASP A 249 11.56 17.87 17.13
C ASP A 249 12.13 16.50 16.80
N ALA A 250 11.35 15.42 16.92
CA ALA A 250 11.79 14.10 16.52
C ALA A 250 11.77 13.89 15.00
N PHE A 251 11.06 14.74 14.24
CA PHE A 251 10.91 14.61 12.80
C PHE A 251 11.99 15.38 12.05
N VAL A 252 12.27 14.96 10.80
CA VAL A 252 13.26 15.62 9.92
C VAL A 252 12.88 17.07 9.64
N ARG A 253 13.90 17.98 9.72
CA ARG A 253 13.75 19.42 9.41
C ARG A 253 14.86 19.96 8.52
N THR A 254 16.06 19.42 8.65
CA THR A 254 17.30 19.99 8.08
C THR A 254 17.82 19.23 6.86
N GLN A 255 17.33 17.99 6.64
CA GLN A 255 17.72 17.15 5.50
C GLN A 255 16.53 17.02 4.54
N PRO A 256 16.75 16.65 3.26
CA PRO A 256 15.64 16.33 2.39
C PRO A 256 14.77 15.23 3.01
N PRO A 257 13.46 15.48 3.22
CA PRO A 257 12.57 14.49 3.80
C PRO A 257 12.35 13.36 2.81
N ARG A 258 12.01 12.17 3.33
CA ARG A 258 11.47 11.10 2.49
C ARG A 258 10.11 11.54 1.97
N TYR A 259 9.89 11.44 0.67
CA TYR A 259 8.55 11.62 0.11
C TYR A 259 7.69 10.39 0.40
N PHE A 260 6.48 10.61 0.89
CA PHE A 260 5.55 9.52 1.26
C PHE A 260 4.15 9.69 0.66
N GLY A 261 3.90 10.74 -0.08
CA GLY A 261 2.63 11.01 -0.73
C GLY A 261 2.24 12.48 -0.69
N ASP A 262 1.11 12.80 -1.27
CA ASP A 262 0.48 14.11 -1.29
C ASP A 262 -1.03 13.93 -1.47
N TRP A 263 -1.80 15.01 -1.52
CA TRP A 263 -3.21 14.98 -1.89
C TRP A 263 -3.35 14.75 -3.40
N VAL A 264 -4.19 13.79 -3.79
CA VAL A 264 -4.40 13.43 -5.19
C VAL A 264 -5.84 13.64 -5.63
N ASP A 265 -6.03 13.84 -6.93
CA ASP A 265 -7.36 13.86 -7.52
C ASP A 265 -7.89 12.43 -7.67
N THR A 266 -8.95 12.13 -6.93
CA THR A 266 -9.64 10.84 -6.91
C THR A 266 -11.05 10.89 -7.47
N LYS A 267 -11.44 12.00 -8.10
CA LYS A 267 -12.83 12.19 -8.61
C LYS A 267 -13.24 11.09 -9.56
N GLU A 268 -12.37 10.80 -10.55
CA GLU A 268 -12.64 9.76 -11.54
C GLU A 268 -12.68 8.37 -10.90
N SER A 269 -11.68 8.02 -10.10
CA SER A 269 -11.62 6.71 -9.46
C SER A 269 -12.78 6.49 -8.49
N GLN A 270 -13.17 7.51 -7.72
CA GLN A 270 -14.33 7.42 -6.84
C GLN A 270 -15.65 7.29 -7.63
N ALA A 271 -15.79 8.02 -8.74
CA ALA A 271 -16.98 7.92 -9.60
C ALA A 271 -17.13 6.54 -10.24
N LEU A 272 -16.03 5.88 -10.61
CA LEU A 272 -16.03 4.56 -11.23
C LEU A 272 -16.14 3.43 -10.22
N LEU A 273 -15.43 3.55 -9.08
CA LEU A 273 -15.22 2.42 -8.17
C LEU A 273 -15.98 2.54 -6.83
N HIS A 274 -16.46 3.73 -6.46
CA HIS A 274 -17.25 3.99 -5.22
C HIS A 274 -16.61 3.40 -3.95
N TYR A 275 -15.27 3.47 -3.82
CA TYR A 275 -14.53 2.74 -2.79
C TYR A 275 -14.29 3.52 -1.51
N GLN A 276 -14.35 4.88 -1.53
CA GLN A 276 -14.11 5.75 -0.38
C GLN A 276 -15.27 5.66 0.61
N GLN A 277 -15.10 4.85 1.64
CA GLN A 277 -16.12 4.59 2.66
C GLN A 277 -15.62 4.85 4.09
N ARG A 278 -14.28 4.91 4.30
CA ARG A 278 -13.65 4.96 5.61
C ARG A 278 -12.70 6.15 5.71
N GLY A 279 -12.98 7.03 6.68
CA GLY A 279 -12.11 8.13 7.05
C GLY A 279 -11.18 7.80 8.21
N LEU A 280 -10.56 8.84 8.78
CA LEU A 280 -9.63 8.71 9.90
C LEU A 280 -10.27 8.00 11.12
N ASP A 281 -11.53 8.34 11.43
CA ASP A 281 -12.22 7.76 12.59
C ASP A 281 -12.31 6.23 12.49
N ALA A 282 -12.63 5.69 11.31
CA ALA A 282 -12.67 4.25 11.07
C ALA A 282 -11.28 3.62 11.25
N GLN A 283 -10.24 4.25 10.70
CA GLN A 283 -8.85 3.80 10.87
C GLN A 283 -8.44 3.74 12.35
N LEU A 284 -8.80 4.76 13.11
CA LEU A 284 -8.48 4.83 14.54
C LEU A 284 -9.27 3.80 15.36
N GLU A 285 -10.53 3.54 15.02
CA GLU A 285 -11.34 2.52 15.71
C GLU A 285 -10.81 1.11 15.42
N ASP A 286 -10.44 0.80 14.17
CA ASP A 286 -9.84 -0.48 13.81
C ASP A 286 -8.51 -0.70 14.56
N MET A 287 -7.67 0.33 14.64
CA MET A 287 -6.42 0.29 15.43
C MET A 287 -6.67 0.11 16.92
N LYS A 288 -7.65 0.80 17.49
CA LYS A 288 -8.03 0.62 18.90
C LYS A 288 -8.53 -0.79 19.18
N SER A 289 -9.26 -1.37 18.25
CA SER A 289 -9.74 -2.75 18.32
C SER A 289 -8.60 -3.75 18.29
N ASP A 290 -7.64 -3.59 17.37
CA ASP A 290 -6.47 -4.45 17.24
C ASP A 290 -5.55 -4.38 18.49
N PHE A 291 -5.29 -3.18 18.98
CA PHE A 291 -4.52 -2.99 20.23
C PHE A 291 -5.24 -3.50 21.48
N GLY A 292 -6.57 -3.52 21.44
CA GLY A 292 -7.41 -4.03 22.53
C GLY A 292 -7.07 -3.43 23.88
N VAL A 293 -6.98 -4.29 24.91
CA VAL A 293 -6.67 -3.86 26.29
C VAL A 293 -5.25 -3.35 26.47
N LYS A 294 -4.30 -3.70 25.58
CA LYS A 294 -2.90 -3.27 25.65
C LYS A 294 -2.78 -1.74 25.64
N ARG A 295 -3.65 -1.02 24.92
CA ARG A 295 -3.67 0.46 24.87
C ARG A 295 -3.81 1.12 26.24
N HIS A 296 -4.56 0.49 27.14
CA HIS A 296 -4.75 1.03 28.50
C HIS A 296 -3.49 0.92 29.33
N PHE A 297 -2.75 -0.20 29.20
CA PHE A 297 -1.44 -0.36 29.85
C PHE A 297 -0.41 0.61 29.28
N VAL A 298 -0.36 0.77 27.94
CA VAL A 298 0.52 1.75 27.31
C VAL A 298 0.22 3.17 27.79
N ARG A 299 -1.07 3.51 27.97
CA ARG A 299 -1.49 4.81 28.49
C ARG A 299 -1.01 5.06 29.94
N LEU A 300 -0.93 4.02 30.79
CA LEU A 300 -0.42 4.16 32.15
C LEU A 300 1.08 4.47 32.18
N VAL A 301 1.84 3.94 31.22
CA VAL A 301 3.29 4.16 31.09
C VAL A 301 3.64 5.12 29.94
N ARG A 302 2.70 6.00 29.57
CA ARG A 302 2.79 6.90 28.41
C ARG A 302 4.14 7.64 28.29
N PRO A 303 4.71 8.27 29.33
CA PRO A 303 5.98 8.96 29.19
C PRO A 303 7.12 8.04 28.74
N LEU A 304 7.11 6.80 29.25
CA LEU A 304 8.11 5.78 28.91
C LEU A 304 7.91 5.27 27.48
N ALA A 305 6.65 5.02 27.09
CA ALA A 305 6.31 4.59 25.74
C ALA A 305 6.69 5.66 24.69
N THR A 306 6.36 6.93 24.96
CA THR A 306 6.75 8.06 24.12
C THR A 306 8.28 8.17 24.01
N TRP A 307 9.00 8.07 25.12
CA TRP A 307 10.47 8.08 25.14
C TRP A 307 11.03 6.91 24.31
N PHE A 308 10.48 5.71 24.46
CA PHE A 308 10.93 4.52 23.74
C PHE A 308 10.79 4.69 22.23
N VAL A 309 9.65 5.20 21.74
CA VAL A 309 9.43 5.46 20.30
C VAL A 309 10.35 6.59 19.83
N THR A 310 10.41 7.69 20.57
CA THR A 310 11.15 8.89 20.15
C THR A 310 12.66 8.67 20.08
N ARG A 311 13.21 7.76 20.91
CA ARG A 311 14.65 7.46 20.91
C ARG A 311 15.15 6.83 19.60
N SER A 312 14.25 6.28 18.75
CA SER A 312 14.59 5.76 17.43
C SER A 312 14.80 6.85 16.39
N SER A 313 14.42 8.11 16.70
CA SER A 313 14.67 9.25 15.84
C SER A 313 16.15 9.61 15.78
N ALA A 314 16.70 9.70 14.58
CA ALA A 314 18.04 10.25 14.36
C ALA A 314 18.10 11.78 14.54
N TYR A 315 16.96 12.46 14.37
CA TYR A 315 16.86 13.93 14.27
C TYR A 315 16.69 14.64 15.61
N LEU A 316 16.18 13.93 16.65
CA LEU A 316 15.80 14.54 17.92
C LEU A 316 16.95 15.33 18.59
N LYS A 317 18.17 14.78 18.56
CA LYS A 317 19.35 15.44 19.15
C LYS A 317 19.80 16.64 18.33
N GLU A 318 19.82 16.49 17.02
CA GLU A 318 20.24 17.52 16.07
C GLU A 318 19.31 18.73 16.16
N ASN A 319 18.00 18.51 16.08
CA ASN A 319 17.00 19.57 16.14
C ASN A 319 17.00 20.32 17.47
N ARG A 320 17.32 19.66 18.61
CA ARG A 320 17.43 20.30 19.91
C ARG A 320 18.71 21.06 20.12
N GLN A 321 19.80 20.70 19.43
CA GLN A 321 21.07 21.40 19.49
C GLN A 321 21.15 22.58 18.53
N GLY A 322 20.36 22.58 17.45
CA GLY A 322 20.29 23.65 16.47
C GLY A 322 19.26 24.74 16.77
N LEU A 323 18.53 24.66 17.90
CA LEU A 323 17.68 25.75 18.37
C LEU A 323 18.55 26.76 19.13
N PRO A 324 18.54 28.08 18.74
CA PRO A 324 19.28 29.14 19.44
C PRO A 324 18.81 29.35 20.87
#